data_96ff0eb5cc7eb6b5a70585089483f3ec
#
_entry.id   96ff0eb5cc7eb6b5a70585089483f3ec
#
_cell.length_a   1.000
_cell.length_b   1.000
_cell.length_c   1.000
_cell.angle_alpha   90.00
_cell.angle_beta   90.00
_cell.angle_gamma   90.00
#
_symmetry.space_group_name_H-M   'P 1'
#
loop_
_entity.id
_entity.type
_entity.pdbx_description
1 polymer ?
#
loop_
_entity_poly.entity_id
_entity_poly.type
_entity_poly.pdbx_seq_one_letter_code
_entity_poly.pdbx_strand_id
1 'polypeptide(L)'
;MNRSSLLPVLVCVLGVADVGLNLPLAAAPVPPSDAGAVEPARSVPEPVANGRARQAGLFTLYFENDYFGGTDEHYTNGAKLSWMTPDLTDWGQRGWRRGFLNALPFVNRSDTQKNFGFSFGQAIYTPHNTDVSVPDPTDRPYAGWSYLELSFISKDTRRADIVSIQAGVVGSNSRAEQTQKTVHRLLGNDIPQGWDYQLRNEPGVNLVYERRQRLAARALDDRLGFDLIPHAGVSLGTVQTYANAGALVRFGVNLPTDFGVALSRGGAIGAAPGDDRDPRVAPDRDASFFVFGAAEGRAVAHDVFLDGNVWKDSPSVNKEHFVADLSAGIGIIAGRWQLTATLVHRTREFETQRDDWSAFGSVTLSAAF
;
A
#
# COMPACT_ATOMS: atom_id res chain seq x y z
N MET A 1 -6.93 28.37 -13.80
CA MET A 1 -6.05 27.68 -12.85
C MET A 1 -4.69 28.36 -12.85
N ASN A 2 -4.31 28.92 -11.71
CA ASN A 2 -3.14 29.78 -11.59
C ASN A 2 -1.88 28.92 -11.45
N ARG A 3 -0.90 29.09 -12.34
CA ARG A 3 0.37 28.31 -12.38
C ARG A 3 1.29 28.47 -11.15
N SER A 4 0.90 29.32 -10.19
CA SER A 4 1.69 29.66 -9.01
C SER A 4 1.47 28.76 -7.77
N SER A 5 0.56 27.78 -7.84
CA SER A 5 0.22 26.91 -6.68
C SER A 5 0.99 25.58 -6.62
N LEU A 6 1.75 25.23 -7.67
CA LEU A 6 2.52 23.97 -7.70
C LEU A 6 3.93 24.08 -7.07
N LEU A 7 4.50 25.28 -6.99
CA LEU A 7 5.85 25.48 -6.48
C LEU A 7 6.02 25.20 -4.98
N PRO A 8 5.08 25.61 -4.08
CA PRO A 8 5.22 25.32 -2.66
C PRO A 8 5.06 23.83 -2.31
N VAL A 9 4.29 23.06 -3.10
CA VAL A 9 4.12 21.62 -2.91
C VAL A 9 5.40 20.86 -3.26
N LEU A 10 6.12 21.29 -4.28
CA LEU A 10 7.38 20.67 -4.70
C LEU A 10 8.50 20.87 -3.66
N VAL A 11 8.53 22.02 -2.99
CA VAL A 11 9.52 22.33 -1.92
C VAL A 11 9.24 21.50 -0.65
N CYS A 12 7.96 21.26 -0.30
CA CYS A 12 7.60 20.37 0.80
C CYS A 12 7.97 18.91 0.52
N VAL A 13 7.86 18.45 -0.73
CA VAL A 13 8.20 17.07 -1.11
C VAL A 13 9.70 16.80 -1.00
N LEU A 14 10.54 17.79 -1.33
CA LEU A 14 12.00 17.67 -1.20
C LEU A 14 12.48 17.80 0.26
N GLY A 15 11.73 18.53 1.10
CA GLY A 15 12.05 18.71 2.52
C GLY A 15 11.74 17.49 3.41
N VAL A 16 10.78 16.64 3.02
CA VAL A 16 10.44 15.42 3.77
C VAL A 16 11.53 14.34 3.64
N ALA A 17 12.39 14.45 2.62
CA ALA A 17 13.45 13.46 2.39
C ALA A 17 14.58 13.51 3.44
N ASP A 18 14.78 14.64 4.13
CA ASP A 18 15.86 14.85 5.09
C ASP A 18 15.39 14.92 6.57
N VAL A 19 14.08 14.79 6.82
CA VAL A 19 13.61 14.64 8.20
C VAL A 19 13.94 13.21 8.65
N GLY A 20 15.19 13.04 9.09
CA GLY A 20 15.52 11.95 9.98
C GLY A 20 14.58 12.05 11.18
N LEU A 21 13.66 11.11 11.32
CA LEU A 21 12.80 10.97 12.50
C LEU A 21 13.70 10.63 13.72
N ASN A 22 14.45 11.59 14.18
CA ASN A 22 15.03 11.63 15.51
C ASN A 22 14.01 12.30 16.45
N LEU A 23 12.93 11.59 16.74
CA LEU A 23 12.08 11.94 17.86
C LEU A 23 12.81 11.55 19.15
N PRO A 24 13.21 12.50 20.02
CA PRO A 24 13.66 12.15 21.34
C PRO A 24 12.44 11.60 22.10
N LEU A 25 12.42 10.31 22.35
CA LEU A 25 11.51 9.72 23.31
C LEU A 25 11.95 10.27 24.69
N ALA A 26 11.28 11.30 25.18
CA ALA A 26 11.44 11.74 26.55
C ALA A 26 10.92 10.64 27.48
N ALA A 27 11.82 9.86 28.04
CA ALA A 27 11.50 8.87 29.05
C ALA A 27 11.13 9.60 30.34
N ALA A 28 9.90 9.45 30.79
CA ALA A 28 9.50 9.82 32.14
C ALA A 28 10.29 8.94 33.15
N PRO A 29 10.72 9.47 34.30
CA PRO A 29 11.48 8.71 35.29
C PRO A 29 10.57 7.64 35.93
N VAL A 30 10.92 6.38 35.74
CA VAL A 30 10.31 5.25 36.44
C VAL A 30 11.03 5.11 37.80
N PRO A 31 10.29 4.96 38.93
CA PRO A 31 10.92 4.74 40.23
C PRO A 31 11.64 3.37 40.26
N PRO A 32 12.70 3.20 41.02
CA PRO A 32 13.46 1.96 41.08
C PRO A 32 12.59 0.86 41.73
N SER A 33 12.27 -0.19 40.99
CA SER A 33 11.77 -1.44 41.55
C SER A 33 12.93 -2.45 41.51
N ASP A 34 13.20 -3.07 42.65
CA ASP A 34 14.05 -4.26 42.74
C ASP A 34 13.44 -5.41 41.94
N ALA A 35 13.83 -5.50 40.70
CA ALA A 35 13.54 -6.65 39.84
C ALA A 35 14.87 -7.13 39.28
N GLY A 36 15.10 -8.43 39.48
CA GLY A 36 16.32 -9.11 39.05
C GLY A 36 16.75 -8.78 37.64
N ALA A 37 18.02 -8.79 37.39
CA ALA A 37 18.65 -8.44 36.12
C ALA A 37 17.93 -9.07 34.94
N VAL A 38 17.17 -8.25 34.21
CA VAL A 38 16.61 -8.63 32.89
C VAL A 38 17.82 -8.72 31.96
N GLU A 39 18.14 -9.92 31.51
CA GLU A 39 19.16 -10.14 30.50
C GLU A 39 18.91 -9.16 29.33
N PRO A 40 19.94 -8.44 28.84
CA PRO A 40 19.74 -7.52 27.72
C PRO A 40 19.20 -8.32 26.53
N ALA A 41 18.06 -7.90 26.02
CA ALA A 41 17.42 -8.53 24.87
C ALA A 41 18.44 -8.73 23.77
N ARG A 42 18.61 -9.96 23.30
CA ARG A 42 19.53 -10.33 22.23
C ARG A 42 19.29 -9.43 21.02
N SER A 43 20.30 -8.69 20.62
CA SER A 43 20.29 -7.95 19.35
C SER A 43 20.01 -8.95 18.22
N VAL A 44 19.13 -8.55 17.30
CA VAL A 44 18.89 -9.34 16.08
C VAL A 44 20.25 -9.53 15.39
N PRO A 45 20.68 -10.77 15.08
CA PRO A 45 21.95 -11.01 14.43
C PRO A 45 22.08 -10.20 13.14
N GLU A 46 23.27 -9.72 12.84
CA GLU A 46 23.53 -9.01 11.58
C GLU A 46 23.13 -9.89 10.37
N PRO A 47 22.55 -9.29 9.31
CA PRO A 47 22.05 -10.03 8.17
C PRO A 47 23.21 -10.70 7.41
N VAL A 48 23.02 -11.97 7.09
CA VAL A 48 23.93 -12.69 6.19
C VAL A 48 23.72 -12.17 4.76
N ALA A 49 24.71 -11.49 4.23
CA ALA A 49 24.60 -10.61 3.06
C ALA A 49 24.45 -11.33 1.69
N ASN A 50 24.46 -12.65 1.61
CA ASN A 50 24.52 -13.37 0.31
C ASN A 50 23.61 -14.59 0.33
N GLY A 51 22.35 -14.42 -0.05
CA GLY A 51 21.58 -15.62 0.02
C GLY A 51 20.36 -15.71 -0.90
N ARG A 52 19.51 -16.62 -0.54
CA ARG A 52 18.30 -17.02 -1.24
C ARG A 52 17.27 -15.90 -1.36
N ALA A 53 17.21 -14.97 -0.38
CA ALA A 53 16.33 -13.83 -0.44
C ALA A 53 16.62 -12.93 -1.66
N ARG A 54 17.89 -12.80 -2.04
CA ARG A 54 18.26 -12.05 -3.25
C ARG A 54 17.83 -12.74 -4.54
N GLN A 55 17.69 -14.07 -4.52
CA GLN A 55 17.29 -14.87 -5.67
C GLN A 55 15.77 -15.03 -5.78
N ALA A 56 15.00 -14.61 -4.77
CA ALA A 56 13.56 -14.76 -4.76
C ALA A 56 12.87 -13.60 -5.49
N GLY A 57 12.13 -13.94 -6.54
CA GLY A 57 11.06 -13.11 -7.08
C GLY A 57 9.76 -13.30 -6.29
N LEU A 58 8.77 -12.47 -6.55
CA LEU A 58 7.47 -12.55 -5.89
C LEU A 58 6.33 -12.37 -6.89
N PHE A 59 5.36 -13.25 -6.79
CA PHE A 59 4.08 -13.10 -7.45
C PHE A 59 3.02 -12.84 -6.39
N THR A 60 2.14 -11.84 -6.60
CA THR A 60 1.12 -11.47 -5.60
C THR A 60 -0.21 -11.16 -6.26
N LEU A 61 -1.26 -11.77 -5.73
CA LEU A 61 -2.65 -11.46 -6.02
C LEU A 61 -3.23 -10.72 -4.82
N TYR A 62 -3.81 -9.54 -5.08
CA TYR A 62 -4.54 -8.73 -4.12
C TYR A 62 -6.01 -8.75 -4.51
N PHE A 63 -6.86 -8.90 -3.52
CA PHE A 63 -8.29 -8.76 -3.66
C PHE A 63 -8.85 -8.00 -2.46
N GLU A 64 -9.50 -6.88 -2.72
CA GLU A 64 -10.13 -6.04 -1.72
C GLU A 64 -11.61 -5.89 -2.04
N ASN A 65 -12.45 -5.95 -1.02
CA ASN A 65 -13.89 -5.83 -1.18
C ASN A 65 -14.53 -5.35 0.12
N ASP A 66 -15.53 -4.48 0.01
CA ASP A 66 -16.32 -3.95 1.13
C ASP A 66 -17.22 -5.02 1.77
N TYR A 67 -17.62 -6.06 1.03
CA TYR A 67 -18.38 -7.19 1.57
C TYR A 67 -17.69 -7.83 2.79
N PHE A 68 -16.36 -7.86 2.83
CA PHE A 68 -15.60 -8.34 3.99
C PHE A 68 -15.69 -7.38 5.20
N GLY A 69 -16.05 -6.11 4.96
CA GLY A 69 -16.33 -5.11 5.99
C GLY A 69 -17.77 -5.13 6.49
N GLY A 70 -18.65 -5.90 5.82
CA GLY A 70 -20.07 -5.98 6.13
C GLY A 70 -20.91 -4.86 5.51
N THR A 71 -20.35 -4.15 4.53
CA THR A 71 -21.00 -3.09 3.75
C THR A 71 -20.94 -3.44 2.26
N ASP A 72 -21.68 -2.74 1.40
CA ASP A 72 -21.61 -2.84 -0.07
C ASP A 72 -21.63 -1.41 -0.61
N GLU A 73 -20.63 -0.61 -0.21
CA GLU A 73 -20.61 0.82 -0.51
C GLU A 73 -19.20 1.42 -0.49
N HIS A 74 -19.02 2.54 -1.21
CA HIS A 74 -17.84 3.39 -1.26
C HIS A 74 -16.64 2.79 -2.03
N TYR A 75 -15.76 2.05 -1.39
CA TYR A 75 -14.68 1.32 -2.06
C TYR A 75 -15.09 -0.12 -2.28
N THR A 76 -15.84 -0.36 -3.34
CA THR A 76 -16.53 -1.63 -3.56
C THR A 76 -15.59 -2.78 -3.87
N ASN A 77 -14.56 -2.54 -4.69
CA ASN A 77 -13.64 -3.61 -5.09
C ASN A 77 -12.29 -3.08 -5.55
N GLY A 78 -11.25 -3.81 -5.20
CA GLY A 78 -9.90 -3.66 -5.74
C GLY A 78 -9.30 -5.02 -6.07
N ALA A 79 -8.79 -5.18 -7.29
CA ALA A 79 -8.02 -6.34 -7.68
C ALA A 79 -6.69 -5.90 -8.27
N LYS A 80 -5.59 -6.56 -7.87
CA LYS A 80 -4.26 -6.25 -8.39
C LYS A 80 -3.46 -7.55 -8.52
N LEU A 81 -2.86 -7.73 -9.67
CA LEU A 81 -1.91 -8.79 -9.96
C LEU A 81 -0.52 -8.18 -10.06
N SER A 82 0.43 -8.68 -9.32
CA SER A 82 1.77 -8.12 -9.23
C SER A 82 2.83 -9.20 -9.41
N TRP A 83 3.84 -8.88 -10.16
CA TRP A 83 5.06 -9.67 -10.33
C TRP A 83 6.26 -8.80 -10.01
N MET A 84 7.26 -9.36 -9.32
CA MET A 84 8.48 -8.68 -8.94
C MET A 84 9.68 -9.56 -9.19
N THR A 85 10.75 -8.96 -9.72
CA THR A 85 12.02 -9.67 -9.99
C THR A 85 12.72 -10.10 -8.71
N PRO A 86 13.60 -11.10 -8.79
CA PRO A 86 14.73 -11.23 -7.88
C PRO A 86 15.56 -9.95 -7.81
N ASP A 87 16.54 -9.91 -6.89
CA ASP A 87 17.49 -8.80 -6.80
C ASP A 87 18.27 -8.64 -8.10
N LEU A 88 18.19 -7.47 -8.69
CA LEU A 88 18.90 -7.12 -9.92
C LEU A 88 20.35 -6.67 -9.65
N THR A 89 20.76 -6.60 -8.36
CA THR A 89 22.07 -6.11 -7.90
C THR A 89 22.31 -4.64 -8.24
N ASP A 90 22.02 -4.24 -9.46
CA ASP A 90 22.01 -2.87 -9.94
C ASP A 90 20.86 -2.62 -10.93
N TRP A 91 20.61 -1.34 -11.25
CA TRP A 91 19.57 -0.96 -12.22
C TRP A 91 20.01 -1.11 -13.69
N GLY A 92 21.18 -1.67 -13.92
CA GLY A 92 21.79 -1.80 -15.25
C GLY A 92 22.62 -0.57 -15.65
N GLN A 93 23.72 -0.86 -16.37
CA GLN A 93 24.73 0.14 -16.72
C GLN A 93 24.38 1.00 -17.95
N ARG A 94 23.30 0.69 -18.70
CA ARG A 94 22.98 1.31 -19.99
C ARG A 94 21.50 1.68 -20.13
N GLY A 95 21.25 2.75 -20.90
CA GLY A 95 19.91 3.16 -21.33
C GLY A 95 19.23 4.19 -20.43
N TRP A 96 17.99 4.53 -20.78
CA TRP A 96 17.16 5.53 -20.12
C TRP A 96 16.91 5.22 -18.63
N ARG A 97 16.88 3.94 -18.25
CA ARG A 97 16.74 3.48 -16.86
C ARG A 97 17.82 4.07 -15.96
N ARG A 98 19.08 4.05 -16.40
CA ARG A 98 20.19 4.65 -15.64
C ARG A 98 20.02 6.13 -15.42
N GLY A 99 19.65 6.88 -16.45
CA GLY A 99 19.42 8.34 -16.35
C GLY A 99 18.29 8.67 -15.36
N PHE A 100 17.16 8.01 -15.51
CA PHE A 100 15.98 8.23 -14.67
C PHE A 100 16.23 7.77 -13.21
N LEU A 101 16.75 6.55 -13.01
CA LEU A 101 16.93 5.99 -11.67
C LEU A 101 18.10 6.63 -10.92
N ASN A 102 19.14 7.09 -11.63
CA ASN A 102 20.22 7.86 -11.02
C ASN A 102 19.76 9.27 -10.58
N ALA A 103 18.73 9.82 -11.23
CA ALA A 103 18.10 11.06 -10.80
C ALA A 103 17.23 10.89 -9.53
N LEU A 104 16.95 9.65 -9.15
CA LEU A 104 16.18 9.32 -7.94
C LEU A 104 17.14 8.85 -6.82
N PRO A 105 17.68 9.76 -5.99
CA PRO A 105 18.74 9.44 -5.00
C PRO A 105 18.30 8.39 -3.98
N PHE A 106 16.99 8.25 -3.75
CA PHE A 106 16.45 7.33 -2.76
C PHE A 106 16.50 5.86 -3.21
N VAL A 107 16.34 5.61 -4.51
CA VAL A 107 16.30 4.25 -5.09
C VAL A 107 17.65 3.78 -5.59
N ASN A 108 18.64 4.67 -5.71
CA ASN A 108 19.98 4.35 -6.20
C ASN A 108 21.02 4.25 -5.08
N ARG A 109 20.63 3.73 -3.91
CA ARG A 109 21.58 3.48 -2.81
C ARG A 109 22.52 2.33 -3.15
N SER A 110 23.79 2.45 -2.74
CA SER A 110 24.73 1.33 -2.74
C SER A 110 24.30 0.28 -1.70
N ASP A 111 24.74 -0.94 -1.89
CA ASP A 111 24.58 -2.05 -0.94
C ASP A 111 23.13 -2.42 -0.56
N THR A 112 22.17 -2.14 -1.46
CA THR A 112 20.78 -2.51 -1.33
C THR A 112 20.36 -3.54 -2.37
N GLN A 113 19.37 -4.36 -2.02
CA GLN A 113 18.64 -5.16 -3.01
C GLN A 113 17.82 -4.24 -3.90
N LYS A 114 17.80 -4.54 -5.20
CA LYS A 114 17.06 -3.78 -6.21
C LYS A 114 16.08 -4.68 -6.93
N ASN A 115 14.80 -4.41 -6.76
CA ASN A 115 13.75 -5.18 -7.40
C ASN A 115 12.95 -4.29 -8.34
N PHE A 116 12.61 -4.83 -9.49
CA PHE A 116 11.66 -4.24 -10.42
C PHE A 116 10.32 -4.96 -10.29
N GLY A 117 9.23 -4.20 -10.18
CA GLY A 117 7.88 -4.73 -10.12
C GLY A 117 7.03 -4.29 -11.31
N PHE A 118 6.16 -5.18 -11.75
CA PHE A 118 5.12 -4.90 -12.73
C PHE A 118 3.78 -5.35 -12.15
N SER A 119 2.75 -4.51 -12.26
CA SER A 119 1.41 -4.87 -11.81
C SER A 119 0.35 -4.41 -12.79
N PHE A 120 -0.75 -5.14 -12.79
CA PHE A 120 -2.03 -4.71 -13.36
C PHE A 120 -3.03 -4.61 -12.22
N GLY A 121 -3.76 -3.50 -12.15
CA GLY A 121 -4.76 -3.25 -11.12
C GLY A 121 -6.04 -2.65 -11.68
N GLN A 122 -7.14 -2.93 -10.98
CA GLN A 122 -8.43 -2.29 -11.18
C GLN A 122 -9.01 -1.90 -9.81
N ALA A 123 -9.54 -0.69 -9.72
CA ALA A 123 -10.29 -0.20 -8.56
C ALA A 123 -11.70 0.24 -9.00
N ILE A 124 -12.69 -0.06 -8.18
CA ILE A 124 -14.11 0.20 -8.42
C ILE A 124 -14.66 0.96 -7.22
N TYR A 125 -15.31 2.08 -7.51
CA TYR A 125 -15.99 2.93 -6.52
C TYR A 125 -17.45 3.08 -6.91
N THR A 126 -18.36 2.96 -5.94
CA THR A 126 -19.80 3.11 -6.14
C THR A 126 -20.41 3.98 -5.05
N PRO A 127 -21.55 4.64 -5.34
CA PRO A 127 -22.38 5.24 -4.32
C PRO A 127 -22.89 4.22 -3.30
N HIS A 128 -23.41 4.69 -2.19
CA HIS A 128 -24.06 3.88 -1.17
C HIS A 128 -25.26 3.08 -1.73
N ASN A 129 -26.10 3.69 -2.54
CA ASN A 129 -27.27 3.03 -3.13
C ASN A 129 -27.00 2.68 -4.60
N THR A 130 -26.74 1.40 -4.87
CA THR A 130 -26.48 0.90 -6.22
C THR A 130 -27.75 0.41 -6.95
N ASP A 131 -28.91 0.34 -6.30
CA ASP A 131 -30.17 -0.17 -6.87
C ASP A 131 -30.92 0.85 -7.73
N VAL A 132 -30.52 2.13 -7.64
CA VAL A 132 -31.15 3.21 -8.38
C VAL A 132 -30.42 3.49 -9.69
N SER A 133 -31.18 3.77 -10.74
CA SER A 133 -30.62 4.11 -12.06
C SER A 133 -30.05 5.54 -12.12
N VAL A 134 -30.53 6.45 -11.26
CA VAL A 134 -30.02 7.81 -11.12
C VAL A 134 -29.43 7.96 -9.71
N PRO A 135 -28.11 7.98 -9.56
CA PRO A 135 -27.45 8.13 -8.26
C PRO A 135 -27.75 9.48 -7.61
N ASP A 136 -27.69 9.50 -6.29
CA ASP A 136 -27.75 10.75 -5.54
C ASP A 136 -26.53 11.64 -5.90
N PRO A 137 -26.75 12.88 -6.39
CA PRO A 137 -25.63 13.76 -6.77
C PRO A 137 -24.80 14.25 -5.58
N THR A 138 -25.26 14.02 -4.35
CA THR A 138 -24.52 14.33 -3.12
C THR A 138 -23.68 13.17 -2.62
N ASP A 139 -23.81 11.99 -3.23
CA ASP A 139 -23.00 10.82 -2.94
C ASP A 139 -21.84 10.73 -3.94
N ARG A 140 -20.81 9.91 -3.61
CA ARG A 140 -19.67 9.70 -4.50
C ARG A 140 -20.12 9.16 -5.85
N PRO A 141 -19.48 9.59 -6.96
CA PRO A 141 -19.84 9.08 -8.27
C PRO A 141 -19.39 7.63 -8.46
N TYR A 142 -20.08 6.91 -9.38
CA TYR A 142 -19.52 5.69 -9.92
C TYR A 142 -18.19 5.99 -10.62
N ALA A 143 -17.18 5.20 -10.31
CA ALA A 143 -15.87 5.36 -10.95
C ALA A 143 -15.14 4.03 -11.07
N GLY A 144 -14.43 3.87 -12.16
CA GLY A 144 -13.53 2.76 -12.38
C GLY A 144 -12.16 3.27 -12.81
N TRP A 145 -11.11 2.60 -12.35
CA TRP A 145 -9.74 2.83 -12.77
C TRP A 145 -9.06 1.50 -13.06
N SER A 146 -8.56 1.32 -14.29
CA SER A 146 -7.67 0.22 -14.64
C SER A 146 -6.32 0.73 -15.05
N TYR A 147 -5.25 0.14 -14.50
CA TYR A 147 -3.90 0.67 -14.64
C TYR A 147 -2.82 -0.40 -14.69
N LEU A 148 -1.73 -0.04 -15.32
CA LEU A 148 -0.44 -0.72 -15.20
C LEU A 148 0.43 0.05 -14.22
N GLU A 149 1.23 -0.66 -13.43
CA GLU A 149 2.18 -0.09 -12.48
C GLU A 149 3.56 -0.65 -12.72
N LEU A 150 4.55 0.24 -12.81
CA LEU A 150 5.97 -0.09 -12.78
C LEU A 150 6.54 0.39 -11.46
N SER A 151 7.21 -0.51 -10.73
CA SER A 151 7.77 -0.20 -9.42
C SER A 151 9.27 -0.47 -9.39
N PHE A 152 10.00 0.42 -8.73
CA PHE A 152 11.43 0.36 -8.50
C PHE A 152 11.66 0.37 -7.00
N ILE A 153 12.21 -0.70 -6.47
CA ILE A 153 12.37 -0.92 -5.03
C ILE A 153 13.86 -1.04 -4.72
N SER A 154 14.32 -0.22 -3.78
CA SER A 154 15.67 -0.33 -3.20
C SER A 154 15.53 -0.59 -1.72
N LYS A 155 16.01 -1.74 -1.24
CA LYS A 155 15.84 -2.14 0.16
C LYS A 155 17.09 -2.76 0.76
N ASP A 156 17.26 -2.56 2.04
CA ASP A 156 18.15 -3.30 2.92
C ASP A 156 17.33 -3.94 4.06
N THR A 157 17.95 -4.39 5.13
CA THR A 157 17.26 -5.02 6.27
C THR A 157 16.47 -4.04 7.14
N ARG A 158 16.72 -2.72 7.01
CA ARG A 158 16.13 -1.67 7.86
C ARG A 158 15.23 -0.71 7.09
N ARG A 159 15.43 -0.58 5.78
CA ARG A 159 14.76 0.44 4.99
C ARG A 159 14.41 -0.09 3.59
N ALA A 160 13.22 0.28 3.12
CA ALA A 160 12.80 0.12 1.74
C ALA A 160 12.34 1.48 1.19
N ASP A 161 12.85 1.83 0.01
CA ASP A 161 12.41 2.96 -0.80
C ASP A 161 11.75 2.42 -2.06
N ILE A 162 10.53 2.87 -2.32
CA ILE A 162 9.68 2.39 -3.41
C ILE A 162 9.28 3.58 -4.25
N VAL A 163 9.56 3.54 -5.55
CA VAL A 163 9.03 4.48 -6.53
C VAL A 163 8.15 3.71 -7.49
N SER A 164 6.92 4.14 -7.69
CA SER A 164 5.99 3.52 -8.63
C SER A 164 5.42 4.55 -9.61
N ILE A 165 5.26 4.13 -10.84
CA ILE A 165 4.57 4.88 -11.89
C ILE A 165 3.34 4.06 -12.26
N GLN A 166 2.17 4.66 -12.10
CA GLN A 166 0.89 4.10 -12.51
C GLN A 166 0.39 4.86 -13.73
N ALA A 167 -0.05 4.15 -14.75
CA ALA A 167 -0.68 4.72 -15.93
C ALA A 167 -1.86 3.87 -16.37
N GLY A 168 -2.97 4.50 -16.67
CA GLY A 168 -4.21 3.79 -17.00
C GLY A 168 -5.33 4.68 -17.46
N VAL A 169 -6.56 4.20 -17.28
CA VAL A 169 -7.77 4.88 -17.72
C VAL A 169 -8.81 4.93 -16.60
N VAL A 170 -9.41 6.09 -16.42
CA VAL A 170 -10.57 6.32 -15.55
C VAL A 170 -11.83 6.31 -16.43
N GLY A 171 -12.97 5.90 -15.85
CA GLY A 171 -14.27 5.89 -16.51
C GLY A 171 -14.60 4.57 -17.19
N SER A 172 -15.53 4.56 -18.15
CA SER A 172 -16.10 3.34 -18.75
C SER A 172 -15.06 2.46 -19.48
N ASN A 173 -13.97 3.06 -19.97
CA ASN A 173 -12.86 2.31 -20.58
C ASN A 173 -12.08 1.46 -19.56
N SER A 174 -12.21 1.71 -18.26
CA SER A 174 -11.66 0.87 -17.20
C SER A 174 -12.30 -0.50 -17.11
N ARG A 175 -13.49 -0.68 -17.72
CA ARG A 175 -14.28 -1.91 -17.65
C ARG A 175 -14.77 -2.28 -16.23
N ALA A 176 -14.75 -1.33 -15.30
CA ALA A 176 -15.18 -1.54 -13.92
C ALA A 176 -16.65 -1.99 -13.82
N GLU A 177 -17.54 -1.35 -14.57
CA GLU A 177 -18.95 -1.75 -14.68
C GLU A 177 -19.09 -3.23 -15.05
N GLN A 178 -18.40 -3.67 -16.12
CA GLN A 178 -18.49 -5.04 -16.61
C GLN A 178 -17.96 -6.03 -15.58
N THR A 179 -16.87 -5.66 -14.91
CA THR A 179 -16.28 -6.48 -13.82
C THR A 179 -17.27 -6.61 -12.68
N GLN A 180 -17.81 -5.52 -12.14
CA GLN A 180 -18.75 -5.55 -11.04
C GLN A 180 -20.02 -6.32 -11.40
N LYS A 181 -20.67 -6.00 -12.53
CA LYS A 181 -21.87 -6.71 -12.99
C LYS A 181 -21.63 -8.21 -13.21
N THR A 182 -20.43 -8.61 -13.61
CA THR A 182 -20.08 -10.03 -13.77
C THR A 182 -19.93 -10.71 -12.42
N VAL A 183 -19.23 -10.09 -11.47
CA VAL A 183 -19.06 -10.62 -10.12
C VAL A 183 -20.41 -10.76 -9.42
N HIS A 184 -21.27 -9.72 -9.47
CA HIS A 184 -22.60 -9.75 -8.87
C HIS A 184 -23.47 -10.89 -9.46
N ARG A 185 -23.46 -11.10 -10.78
CA ARG A 185 -24.17 -12.24 -11.40
C ARG A 185 -23.65 -13.60 -10.90
N LEU A 186 -22.35 -13.75 -10.77
CA LEU A 186 -21.74 -15.00 -10.28
C LEU A 186 -22.08 -15.29 -8.83
N LEU A 187 -22.21 -14.25 -8.01
CA LEU A 187 -22.54 -14.36 -6.59
C LEU A 187 -24.05 -14.36 -6.30
N GLY A 188 -24.89 -14.04 -7.31
CA GLY A 188 -26.32 -13.92 -7.14
C GLY A 188 -26.76 -12.63 -6.44
N ASN A 189 -25.93 -11.59 -6.46
CA ASN A 189 -26.21 -10.26 -5.90
C ASN A 189 -26.99 -9.40 -6.90
N ASP A 190 -27.68 -8.36 -6.40
CA ASP A 190 -28.38 -7.37 -7.22
C ASP A 190 -27.40 -6.64 -8.13
N ILE A 191 -27.85 -6.31 -9.36
CA ILE A 191 -27.00 -5.71 -10.39
C ILE A 191 -27.04 -4.19 -10.25
N PRO A 192 -25.89 -3.52 -10.02
CA PRO A 192 -25.83 -2.06 -9.94
C PRO A 192 -26.35 -1.35 -11.18
N GLN A 193 -27.21 -0.33 -10.99
CA GLN A 193 -28.00 0.31 -12.05
C GLN A 193 -27.43 1.65 -12.53
N GLY A 194 -26.68 2.38 -11.69
CA GLY A 194 -26.30 3.79 -11.93
C GLY A 194 -25.04 4.02 -12.75
N TRP A 195 -24.46 3.02 -13.39
CA TRP A 195 -23.19 3.13 -14.13
C TRP A 195 -23.21 4.10 -15.33
N ASP A 196 -24.37 4.47 -15.84
CA ASP A 196 -24.49 5.50 -16.90
C ASP A 196 -24.03 6.89 -16.40
N TYR A 197 -24.00 7.12 -15.09
CA TYR A 197 -23.57 8.34 -14.44
C TYR A 197 -22.13 8.30 -13.91
N GLN A 198 -21.34 7.33 -14.37
CA GLN A 198 -19.93 7.20 -13.97
C GLN A 198 -19.06 8.36 -14.48
N LEU A 199 -17.87 8.52 -13.91
CA LEU A 199 -16.86 9.43 -14.41
C LEU A 199 -16.58 9.22 -15.90
N ARG A 200 -16.20 10.31 -16.57
CA ARG A 200 -15.88 10.30 -18.01
C ARG A 200 -14.54 9.61 -18.26
N ASN A 201 -14.39 9.08 -19.48
CA ASN A 201 -13.13 8.48 -19.90
C ASN A 201 -12.02 9.52 -20.00
N GLU A 202 -10.95 9.31 -19.24
CA GLU A 202 -9.73 10.06 -19.38
C GLU A 202 -8.49 9.23 -19.00
N PRO A 203 -7.31 9.55 -19.56
CA PRO A 203 -6.07 8.91 -19.12
C PRO A 203 -5.73 9.37 -17.71
N GLY A 204 -5.18 8.47 -16.89
CA GLY A 204 -4.71 8.75 -15.56
C GLY A 204 -3.25 8.35 -15.38
N VAL A 205 -2.52 9.14 -14.61
CA VAL A 205 -1.12 8.87 -14.24
C VAL A 205 -0.89 9.26 -12.79
N ASN A 206 -0.19 8.42 -12.04
CA ASN A 206 0.36 8.75 -10.72
C ASN A 206 1.84 8.41 -10.68
N LEU A 207 2.63 9.26 -10.02
CA LEU A 207 3.97 8.99 -9.55
C LEU A 207 3.91 8.86 -8.03
N VAL A 208 4.27 7.71 -7.50
CA VAL A 208 4.21 7.40 -6.06
C VAL A 208 5.62 7.18 -5.53
N TYR A 209 5.92 7.77 -4.40
CA TYR A 209 7.10 7.45 -3.61
C TYR A 209 6.68 7.05 -2.21
N GLU A 210 7.23 5.96 -1.69
CA GLU A 210 7.01 5.51 -0.31
C GLU A 210 8.33 5.02 0.30
N ARG A 211 8.56 5.41 1.53
CA ARG A 211 9.63 4.89 2.39
C ARG A 211 9.03 4.11 3.53
N ARG A 212 9.54 2.91 3.74
CA ARG A 212 9.27 2.07 4.91
C ARG A 212 10.54 1.86 5.69
N GLN A 213 10.46 1.94 7.01
CA GLN A 213 11.61 1.77 7.87
C GLN A 213 11.27 0.82 9.00
N ARG A 214 12.08 -0.23 9.20
CA ARG A 214 11.97 -1.08 10.37
C ARG A 214 12.76 -0.45 11.52
N LEU A 215 12.05 0.15 12.49
CA LEU A 215 12.67 0.80 13.67
C LEU A 215 13.01 -0.20 14.76
N ALA A 216 12.16 -1.22 14.96
CA ALA A 216 12.37 -2.28 15.93
C ALA A 216 12.03 -3.62 15.30
N ALA A 217 12.90 -4.60 15.48
CA ALA A 217 12.61 -5.99 15.29
C ALA A 217 13.21 -6.70 16.52
N ARG A 218 12.36 -7.29 17.33
CA ARG A 218 12.77 -7.90 18.60
C ARG A 218 12.32 -9.35 18.61
N ALA A 219 13.28 -10.25 18.80
CA ALA A 219 12.98 -11.62 19.16
C ALA A 219 12.69 -11.65 20.67
N LEU A 220 11.56 -12.21 21.05
CA LEU A 220 11.17 -12.46 22.44
C LEU A 220 11.69 -13.82 22.89
N ASP A 221 11.73 -14.78 21.97
CA ASP A 221 12.40 -16.07 22.08
C ASP A 221 12.96 -16.48 20.71
N ASP A 222 13.34 -17.74 20.53
CA ASP A 222 13.92 -18.26 19.27
C ASP A 222 12.96 -18.16 18.08
N ARG A 223 11.66 -18.05 18.29
CA ARG A 223 10.62 -18.03 17.25
C ARG A 223 9.67 -16.86 17.35
N LEU A 224 9.35 -16.41 18.56
CA LEU A 224 8.38 -15.35 18.80
C LEU A 224 9.05 -13.98 18.70
N GLY A 225 8.42 -13.06 17.99
CA GLY A 225 8.96 -11.72 17.83
C GLY A 225 7.90 -10.67 17.54
N PHE A 226 8.34 -9.42 17.54
CA PHE A 226 7.55 -8.30 17.03
C PHE A 226 8.43 -7.34 16.23
N ASP A 227 7.81 -6.58 15.32
CA ASP A 227 8.46 -5.47 14.65
C ASP A 227 7.53 -4.25 14.54
N LEU A 228 8.16 -3.07 14.37
CA LEU A 228 7.52 -1.78 14.12
C LEU A 228 8.07 -1.21 12.82
N ILE A 229 7.17 -0.94 11.88
CA ILE A 229 7.50 -0.48 10.53
C ILE A 229 6.73 0.81 10.23
N PRO A 230 7.23 2.00 10.64
CA PRO A 230 6.70 3.27 10.16
C PRO A 230 6.95 3.42 8.65
N HIS A 231 6.06 4.17 8.03
CA HIS A 231 6.17 4.54 6.62
C HIS A 231 5.68 5.96 6.39
N ALA A 232 6.18 6.56 5.31
CA ALA A 232 5.69 7.83 4.81
C ALA A 232 5.85 7.86 3.29
N GLY A 233 4.97 8.58 2.61
CA GLY A 233 4.97 8.63 1.17
C GLY A 233 4.21 9.81 0.60
N VAL A 234 4.27 9.92 -0.73
CA VAL A 234 3.53 10.90 -1.51
C VAL A 234 3.07 10.26 -2.82
N SER A 235 1.92 10.68 -3.29
CA SER A 235 1.44 10.44 -4.65
C SER A 235 1.23 11.77 -5.35
N LEU A 236 1.70 11.89 -6.58
CA LEU A 236 1.54 13.05 -7.43
C LEU A 236 0.97 12.59 -8.77
N GLY A 237 -0.24 13.02 -9.10
CA GLY A 237 -0.84 12.58 -10.35
C GLY A 237 -2.20 13.19 -10.64
N THR A 238 -2.75 12.79 -11.77
CA THR A 238 -4.09 13.19 -12.22
C THR A 238 -5.17 12.31 -11.63
N VAL A 239 -4.80 11.16 -11.02
CA VAL A 239 -5.77 10.28 -10.36
C VAL A 239 -5.81 10.58 -8.88
N GLN A 240 -4.66 10.61 -8.21
CA GLN A 240 -4.58 10.96 -6.79
C GLN A 240 -3.32 11.77 -6.49
N THR A 241 -3.48 12.84 -5.74
CA THR A 241 -2.38 13.63 -5.17
C THR A 241 -2.58 13.71 -3.65
N TYR A 242 -1.69 13.10 -2.89
CA TYR A 242 -1.72 13.06 -1.43
C TYR A 242 -0.32 12.89 -0.83
N ALA A 243 -0.20 13.22 0.45
CA ALA A 243 0.89 12.77 1.31
C ALA A 243 0.32 11.84 2.39
N ASN A 244 1.07 10.79 2.73
CA ASN A 244 0.68 9.84 3.78
C ASN A 244 1.80 9.57 4.76
N ALA A 245 1.42 9.23 5.98
CA ALA A 245 2.31 8.70 6.99
C ALA A 245 1.56 7.73 7.90
N GLY A 246 2.25 6.69 8.36
CA GLY A 246 1.66 5.69 9.22
C GLY A 246 2.70 4.75 9.83
N ALA A 247 2.20 3.74 10.53
CA ALA A 247 3.02 2.68 11.08
C ALA A 247 2.26 1.37 11.14
N LEU A 248 2.99 0.28 10.98
CA LEU A 248 2.51 -1.10 11.13
C LEU A 248 3.30 -1.77 12.26
N VAL A 249 2.60 -2.50 13.10
CA VAL A 249 3.17 -3.38 14.14
C VAL A 249 2.77 -4.81 13.82
N ARG A 250 3.72 -5.74 13.88
CA ARG A 250 3.46 -7.18 13.76
C ARG A 250 3.94 -7.90 15.02
N PHE A 251 3.21 -8.95 15.37
CA PHE A 251 3.57 -9.87 16.45
C PHE A 251 3.27 -11.28 16.00
N GLY A 252 4.22 -12.22 16.18
CA GLY A 252 4.01 -13.59 15.75
C GLY A 252 5.23 -14.48 15.82
N VAL A 253 5.06 -15.67 15.27
CA VAL A 253 6.08 -16.72 15.20
C VAL A 253 6.74 -16.70 13.83
N ASN A 254 8.09 -16.75 13.80
CA ASN A 254 8.90 -16.73 12.58
C ASN A 254 8.52 -15.58 11.66
N LEU A 255 8.52 -14.33 12.17
CA LEU A 255 8.11 -13.15 11.39
C LEU A 255 8.89 -13.02 10.09
N PRO A 256 8.20 -12.71 8.96
CA PRO A 256 8.89 -12.46 7.70
C PRO A 256 9.77 -11.21 7.80
N THR A 257 10.89 -11.23 7.08
CA THR A 257 11.86 -10.12 7.07
C THR A 257 11.53 -9.04 6.03
N ASP A 258 10.34 -9.07 5.47
CA ASP A 258 9.81 -8.05 4.56
C ASP A 258 9.43 -6.74 5.28
N PHE A 259 8.90 -5.78 4.53
CA PHE A 259 8.48 -4.47 5.04
C PHE A 259 6.96 -4.37 5.25
N GLY A 260 6.31 -5.48 5.60
CA GLY A 260 4.93 -5.51 6.02
C GLY A 260 3.93 -5.88 4.95
N VAL A 261 2.67 -5.81 5.33
CA VAL A 261 1.54 -6.19 4.49
C VAL A 261 1.34 -5.15 3.40
N ALA A 262 1.07 -5.62 2.20
CA ALA A 262 0.72 -4.76 1.08
C ALA A 262 -0.80 -4.64 0.96
N LEU A 263 -1.28 -3.42 0.81
CA LEU A 263 -2.63 -3.10 0.34
C LEU A 263 -2.59 -2.82 -1.16
N SER A 264 -3.73 -2.80 -1.86
CA SER A 264 -3.76 -2.63 -3.33
C SER A 264 -3.33 -1.24 -3.80
N ARG A 265 -3.22 -0.29 -2.91
CA ARG A 265 -2.78 1.08 -3.19
C ARG A 265 -1.38 1.14 -3.80
N GLY A 266 -1.10 2.21 -4.54
CA GLY A 266 0.21 2.46 -5.13
C GLY A 266 1.34 2.41 -4.08
N GLY A 267 2.51 1.89 -4.45
CA GLY A 267 3.63 1.69 -3.55
C GLY A 267 3.58 0.42 -2.68
N ALA A 268 2.49 -0.32 -2.73
CA ALA A 268 2.21 -1.47 -1.87
C ALA A 268 3.01 -2.76 -2.17
N ILE A 269 4.05 -2.73 -3.00
CA ILE A 269 4.86 -3.91 -3.37
C ILE A 269 5.99 -4.14 -2.35
N GLY A 270 5.69 -4.10 -1.06
CA GLY A 270 6.71 -4.19 -0.01
C GLY A 270 7.02 -5.59 0.53
N ALA A 271 6.34 -6.63 0.04
CA ALA A 271 6.32 -7.94 0.69
C ALA A 271 7.44 -8.91 0.29
N ALA A 272 8.46 -8.49 -0.47
CA ALA A 272 9.55 -9.38 -0.84
C ALA A 272 10.49 -9.68 0.33
N PRO A 273 11.01 -10.93 0.45
CA PRO A 273 11.96 -11.30 1.47
C PRO A 273 13.13 -10.31 1.58
N GLY A 274 13.41 -9.85 2.79
CA GLY A 274 14.50 -8.91 3.05
C GLY A 274 15.85 -9.59 3.23
N ASP A 275 15.87 -10.78 3.84
CA ASP A 275 17.06 -11.59 4.04
C ASP A 275 16.70 -13.08 4.15
N ASP A 276 17.73 -13.94 4.29
CA ASP A 276 17.60 -15.40 4.28
C ASP A 276 16.89 -16.01 5.49
N ARG A 277 16.58 -15.22 6.50
CA ARG A 277 15.78 -15.64 7.65
C ARG A 277 14.27 -15.62 7.33
N ASP A 278 13.90 -15.04 6.20
CA ASP A 278 12.48 -15.01 5.80
C ASP A 278 11.96 -16.45 5.59
N PRO A 279 10.84 -16.83 6.22
CA PRO A 279 10.31 -18.19 6.17
C PRO A 279 10.05 -18.70 4.75
N ARG A 280 9.81 -17.81 3.78
CA ARG A 280 9.55 -18.19 2.38
C ARG A 280 10.79 -18.67 1.63
N VAL A 281 11.97 -18.31 2.11
CA VAL A 281 13.27 -18.62 1.46
C VAL A 281 14.24 -19.36 2.38
N ALA A 282 13.97 -19.40 3.67
CA ALA A 282 14.80 -20.11 4.65
C ALA A 282 14.96 -21.60 4.30
N PRO A 283 16.12 -22.21 4.58
CA PRO A 283 16.37 -23.63 4.27
C PRO A 283 15.33 -24.55 4.87
N ASP A 284 15.00 -24.34 6.13
CA ASP A 284 14.10 -25.18 6.92
C ASP A 284 12.63 -24.85 6.71
N ARG A 285 12.32 -23.73 6.03
CA ARG A 285 10.98 -23.27 5.65
C ARG A 285 9.94 -23.46 6.75
N ASP A 286 10.26 -23.03 7.95
CA ASP A 286 9.34 -23.06 9.07
C ASP A 286 8.09 -22.23 8.75
N ALA A 287 6.94 -22.72 9.17
CA ALA A 287 5.70 -21.97 9.05
C ALA A 287 5.77 -20.70 9.90
N SER A 288 5.14 -19.63 9.40
CA SER A 288 4.98 -18.37 10.12
C SER A 288 3.50 -18.11 10.36
N PHE A 289 3.21 -17.57 11.53
CA PHE A 289 1.91 -16.99 11.84
C PHE A 289 2.12 -15.67 12.56
N PHE A 290 1.43 -14.63 12.11
CA PHE A 290 1.49 -13.33 12.76
C PHE A 290 0.16 -12.59 12.72
N VAL A 291 -0.06 -11.76 13.71
CA VAL A 291 -1.10 -10.74 13.74
C VAL A 291 -0.47 -9.38 13.54
N PHE A 292 -1.22 -8.45 13.01
CA PHE A 292 -0.73 -7.08 12.82
C PHE A 292 -1.84 -6.05 13.02
N GLY A 293 -1.40 -4.84 13.35
CA GLY A 293 -2.22 -3.65 13.34
C GLY A 293 -1.47 -2.50 12.69
N ALA A 294 -2.18 -1.61 12.00
CA ALA A 294 -1.59 -0.43 11.40
C ALA A 294 -2.53 0.77 11.47
N ALA A 295 -1.93 1.95 11.51
CA ALA A 295 -2.63 3.22 11.35
C ALA A 295 -1.93 4.05 10.30
N GLU A 296 -2.68 4.68 9.41
CA GLU A 296 -2.18 5.58 8.38
C GLU A 296 -3.07 6.81 8.28
N GLY A 297 -2.46 8.00 8.17
CA GLY A 297 -3.14 9.24 7.85
C GLY A 297 -2.73 9.74 6.46
N ARG A 298 -3.67 10.32 5.73
CA ARG A 298 -3.46 10.93 4.42
C ARG A 298 -3.95 12.37 4.40
N ALA A 299 -3.12 13.27 3.85
CA ALA A 299 -3.51 14.63 3.48
C ALA A 299 -3.76 14.64 1.97
N VAL A 300 -5.03 14.75 1.56
CA VAL A 300 -5.49 14.58 0.18
C VAL A 300 -5.67 15.94 -0.49
N ALA A 301 -4.86 16.23 -1.51
CA ALA A 301 -4.98 17.43 -2.32
C ALA A 301 -5.90 17.22 -3.54
N HIS A 302 -5.87 16.02 -4.14
CA HIS A 302 -6.70 15.65 -5.27
C HIS A 302 -7.05 14.16 -5.24
N ASP A 303 -8.31 13.84 -5.53
CA ASP A 303 -8.81 12.48 -5.73
C ASP A 303 -9.86 12.50 -6.85
N VAL A 304 -9.53 11.96 -8.02
CA VAL A 304 -10.42 11.94 -9.18
C VAL A 304 -11.77 11.27 -8.88
N PHE A 305 -11.79 10.30 -7.97
CA PHE A 305 -12.99 9.53 -7.61
C PHE A 305 -13.99 10.33 -6.76
N LEU A 306 -13.57 11.51 -6.27
CA LEU A 306 -14.40 12.44 -5.50
C LEU A 306 -14.48 13.82 -6.18
N ASP A 307 -13.34 14.37 -6.62
CA ASP A 307 -13.26 15.67 -7.28
C ASP A 307 -13.80 15.68 -8.72
N GLY A 308 -14.03 14.48 -9.30
CA GLY A 308 -14.39 14.34 -10.71
C GLY A 308 -13.21 14.43 -11.67
N ASN A 309 -13.48 14.34 -12.96
CA ASN A 309 -12.50 14.35 -14.03
C ASN A 309 -11.66 15.63 -14.08
N VAL A 310 -10.37 15.53 -14.44
CA VAL A 310 -9.45 16.68 -14.49
C VAL A 310 -9.70 17.56 -15.71
N TRP A 311 -10.06 16.96 -16.85
CA TRP A 311 -10.18 17.68 -18.14
C TRP A 311 -11.61 17.71 -18.70
N LYS A 312 -12.58 17.14 -18.00
CA LYS A 312 -13.98 17.03 -18.44
C LYS A 312 -14.91 17.28 -17.27
N ASP A 313 -16.08 17.85 -17.53
CA ASP A 313 -17.12 17.93 -16.52
C ASP A 313 -17.67 16.51 -16.24
N SER A 314 -17.78 16.19 -14.95
CA SER A 314 -18.32 14.92 -14.47
C SER A 314 -18.92 15.10 -13.07
N PRO A 315 -19.69 14.12 -12.57
CA PRO A 315 -20.14 14.14 -11.17
C PRO A 315 -18.95 14.23 -10.20
N SER A 316 -19.16 14.94 -9.09
CA SER A 316 -18.15 15.14 -8.05
C SER A 316 -18.80 15.46 -6.72
N VAL A 317 -18.07 15.29 -5.63
CA VAL A 317 -18.43 15.67 -4.26
C VAL A 317 -17.28 16.42 -3.60
N ASN A 318 -17.55 17.15 -2.51
CA ASN A 318 -16.51 17.80 -1.73
C ASN A 318 -15.78 16.74 -0.90
N LYS A 319 -14.50 16.51 -1.22
CA LYS A 319 -13.70 15.55 -0.48
C LYS A 319 -13.28 16.06 0.89
N GLU A 320 -13.04 15.16 1.82
CA GLU A 320 -12.28 15.44 3.03
C GLU A 320 -10.79 15.55 2.70
N HIS A 321 -10.13 16.55 3.28
CA HIS A 321 -8.69 16.75 3.06
C HIS A 321 -7.81 15.85 3.93
N PHE A 322 -8.35 15.30 5.00
CA PHE A 322 -7.64 14.38 5.90
C PHE A 322 -8.45 13.11 6.08
N VAL A 323 -7.85 12.00 5.68
CA VAL A 323 -8.45 10.67 5.77
C VAL A 323 -7.49 9.77 6.54
N ALA A 324 -8.02 8.98 7.46
CA ALA A 324 -7.24 8.01 8.21
C ALA A 324 -7.78 6.59 8.02
N ASP A 325 -6.85 5.64 7.96
CA ASP A 325 -7.13 4.20 7.92
C ASP A 325 -6.59 3.55 9.19
N LEU A 326 -7.43 2.77 9.85
CA LEU A 326 -7.03 1.82 10.89
C LEU A 326 -7.20 0.42 10.32
N SER A 327 -6.17 -0.40 10.41
CA SER A 327 -6.22 -1.76 9.89
C SER A 327 -5.70 -2.77 10.89
N ALA A 328 -6.27 -3.98 10.84
CA ALA A 328 -5.82 -5.13 11.61
C ALA A 328 -5.97 -6.39 10.76
N GLY A 329 -5.14 -7.39 11.04
CA GLY A 329 -5.21 -8.61 10.25
C GLY A 329 -4.28 -9.71 10.75
N ILE A 330 -4.26 -10.77 9.97
CA ILE A 330 -3.45 -11.97 10.20
C ILE A 330 -2.67 -12.33 8.95
N GLY A 331 -1.51 -12.95 9.14
CA GLY A 331 -0.71 -13.49 8.06
C GLY A 331 -0.23 -14.91 8.41
N ILE A 332 -0.24 -15.77 7.40
CA ILE A 332 0.25 -17.15 7.46
C ILE A 332 1.24 -17.36 6.34
N ILE A 333 2.39 -17.95 6.65
CA ILE A 333 3.36 -18.40 5.67
C ILE A 333 3.52 -19.92 5.79
N ALA A 334 3.43 -20.62 4.66
CA ALA A 334 3.69 -22.04 4.55
C ALA A 334 4.55 -22.31 3.32
N GLY A 335 5.78 -22.74 3.52
CA GLY A 335 6.76 -22.86 2.46
C GLY A 335 6.95 -21.52 1.76
N ARG A 336 6.78 -21.46 0.44
CA ARG A 336 6.93 -20.24 -0.37
C ARG A 336 5.68 -19.36 -0.44
N TRP A 337 4.55 -19.80 0.13
CA TRP A 337 3.26 -19.14 0.06
C TRP A 337 3.00 -18.28 1.29
N GLN A 338 2.45 -17.13 1.08
CA GLN A 338 1.95 -16.25 2.14
C GLN A 338 0.50 -15.87 1.84
N LEU A 339 -0.38 -16.10 2.80
CA LEU A 339 -1.75 -15.61 2.81
C LEU A 339 -1.89 -14.55 3.89
N THR A 340 -2.51 -13.43 3.55
CA THR A 340 -2.79 -12.34 4.50
C THR A 340 -4.25 -11.94 4.37
N ALA A 341 -4.92 -11.77 5.51
CA ALA A 341 -6.26 -11.20 5.58
C ALA A 341 -6.21 -9.93 6.44
N THR A 342 -6.80 -8.85 5.94
CA THR A 342 -6.81 -7.53 6.58
C THR A 342 -8.21 -6.98 6.61
N LEU A 343 -8.61 -6.36 7.71
CA LEU A 343 -9.78 -5.49 7.81
C LEU A 343 -9.30 -4.07 7.94
N VAL A 344 -9.88 -3.16 7.17
CA VAL A 344 -9.56 -1.73 7.17
C VAL A 344 -10.81 -0.95 7.53
N HIS A 345 -10.68 -0.05 8.51
CA HIS A 345 -11.65 0.98 8.83
C HIS A 345 -11.10 2.33 8.40
N ARG A 346 -11.85 3.04 7.57
CA ARG A 346 -11.49 4.34 6.99
C ARG A 346 -12.42 5.41 7.49
N THR A 347 -11.88 6.56 7.90
CA THR A 347 -12.67 7.74 8.19
C THR A 347 -13.38 8.23 6.94
N ARG A 348 -14.38 9.07 7.11
CA ARG A 348 -15.11 9.71 6.03
C ARG A 348 -14.18 10.32 4.97
N GLU A 349 -14.49 10.08 3.70
CA GLU A 349 -13.71 10.53 2.54
C GLU A 349 -14.28 11.79 1.89
N PHE A 350 -15.58 12.11 2.10
CA PHE A 350 -16.24 13.30 1.54
C PHE A 350 -17.31 13.84 2.51
N GLU A 351 -17.60 15.14 2.43
CA GLU A 351 -18.41 15.88 3.42
C GLU A 351 -19.83 15.33 3.61
N THR A 352 -20.45 14.88 2.53
CA THR A 352 -21.83 14.35 2.51
C THR A 352 -21.91 12.84 2.70
N GLN A 353 -20.80 12.18 2.99
CA GLN A 353 -20.78 10.74 3.27
C GLN A 353 -21.66 10.46 4.51
N ARG A 354 -22.55 9.47 4.39
CA ARG A 354 -23.55 9.15 5.39
C ARG A 354 -22.95 8.72 6.73
N ASP A 355 -21.97 7.84 6.66
CA ASP A 355 -21.31 7.26 7.83
C ASP A 355 -19.93 7.86 8.03
N ASP A 356 -19.55 8.11 9.28
CA ASP A 356 -18.23 8.66 9.63
C ASP A 356 -17.09 7.68 9.36
N TRP A 357 -17.41 6.39 9.20
CA TRP A 357 -16.47 5.31 8.93
C TRP A 357 -17.00 4.39 7.84
N SER A 358 -16.14 3.97 6.96
CA SER A 358 -16.36 2.86 6.03
C SER A 358 -15.40 1.71 6.36
N ALA A 359 -15.79 0.48 6.00
CA ALA A 359 -14.97 -0.69 6.23
C ALA A 359 -14.83 -1.52 4.95
N PHE A 360 -13.64 -2.06 4.71
CA PHE A 360 -13.42 -3.05 3.67
C PHE A 360 -12.37 -4.06 4.12
N GLY A 361 -12.39 -5.23 3.51
CA GLY A 361 -11.39 -6.25 3.76
C GLY A 361 -10.48 -6.48 2.57
N SER A 362 -9.29 -6.99 2.84
CA SER A 362 -8.30 -7.36 1.84
C SER A 362 -7.80 -8.77 2.09
N VAL A 363 -7.71 -9.55 1.01
CA VAL A 363 -7.03 -10.85 1.00
C VAL A 363 -5.88 -10.79 0.01
N THR A 364 -4.69 -11.15 0.47
CA THR A 364 -3.49 -11.14 -0.36
C THR A 364 -2.87 -12.53 -0.36
N LEU A 365 -2.64 -13.08 -1.55
CA LEU A 365 -1.91 -14.34 -1.74
C LEU A 365 -0.60 -14.05 -2.49
N SER A 366 0.52 -14.39 -1.87
CA SER A 366 1.84 -14.22 -2.47
C SER A 366 2.59 -15.54 -2.57
N ALA A 367 3.42 -15.67 -3.60
CA ALA A 367 4.32 -16.80 -3.77
C ALA A 367 5.73 -16.32 -4.12
N ALA A 368 6.72 -16.72 -3.34
CA ALA A 368 8.13 -16.55 -3.67
C ALA A 368 8.57 -17.65 -4.66
N PHE A 369 9.35 -17.30 -5.70
CA PHE A 369 9.85 -18.26 -6.72
C PHE A 369 11.32 -18.05 -7.01
#